data_9ae32dc40acdaa13dfa9c53246fd7945
#
_entry.id   9ae32dc40acdaa13dfa9c53246fd7945
#
_cell.length_a   1.000
_cell.length_b   1.000
_cell.length_c   1.000
_cell.angle_alpha   90.00
_cell.angle_beta   90.00
_cell.angle_gamma   90.00
#
_symmetry.space_group_name_H-M   'P 1'
#
loop_
_entity.id
_entity.type
_entity.pdbx_description
1 polymer ?
#
loop_
_entity_poly.entity_id
_entity_poly.type
_entity_poly.pdbx_seq_one_letter_code
_entity_poly.pdbx_strand_id
1 'polypeptide(L)'
;MGSAYKMLKNDKRCVRKHSKTIFLELFSISSSSSTQDKILQEIENLNADPFVHGIIVQMPLDSHEGIEINSHLVTNRIDPDKDVDSLTTINQGKVATGVLNSFIPCTPAGCLDLIKQSGVKLEGANAVVIGRSKIVGTPVTQLLKWNDATVTTCHSKTQNLKGIVSQADILVVAIGQPQFIPGSWIKTGAVVIDAGINFIPDSYKKSGK
;
A
#
# COMPACT_ATOMS: atom_id res chain seq x y z
N MET A 1 -21.38 15.04 11.90
CA MET A 1 -21.01 15.30 10.50
C MET A 1 -20.26 14.10 10.00
N GLY A 2 -20.78 13.41 8.97
CA GLY A 2 -20.13 12.20 8.42
C GLY A 2 -19.04 12.59 7.41
N SER A 3 -17.92 11.89 7.44
CA SER A 3 -16.84 12.08 6.47
C SER A 3 -17.15 11.34 5.17
N ALA A 4 -17.03 11.99 4.03
CA ALA A 4 -17.18 11.39 2.72
C ALA A 4 -15.80 11.09 2.12
N TYR A 5 -15.61 9.85 1.65
CA TYR A 5 -14.42 9.44 0.91
C TYR A 5 -14.80 9.19 -0.56
N LYS A 6 -14.04 9.77 -1.48
CA LYS A 6 -14.19 9.53 -2.92
C LYS A 6 -13.06 8.64 -3.43
N MET A 7 -13.44 7.54 -4.07
CA MET A 7 -12.50 6.57 -4.65
C MET A 7 -12.63 6.57 -6.17
N LEU A 8 -11.51 6.80 -6.86
CA LEU A 8 -11.42 6.64 -8.31
C LEU A 8 -11.16 5.15 -8.62
N LYS A 9 -12.17 4.42 -9.06
CA LYS A 9 -12.07 2.99 -9.36
C LYS A 9 -12.73 2.62 -10.68
N ASN A 10 -12.17 1.63 -11.33
CA ASN A 10 -12.59 1.12 -12.65
C ASN A 10 -13.77 0.13 -12.59
N ASP A 11 -14.41 -0.09 -11.45
CA ASP A 11 -15.48 -1.09 -11.31
C ASP A 11 -16.66 -0.59 -10.46
N LYS A 12 -17.88 -0.82 -10.97
CA LYS A 12 -19.18 -0.38 -10.40
C LYS A 12 -19.63 -1.12 -9.13
N ARG A 13 -18.73 -1.72 -8.35
CA ARG A 13 -19.11 -2.43 -7.13
C ARG A 13 -19.05 -1.54 -5.90
N CYS A 14 -20.23 -1.07 -5.48
CA CYS A 14 -20.42 -0.39 -4.22
C CYS A 14 -20.18 -1.35 -3.03
N VAL A 15 -19.16 -1.08 -2.22
CA VAL A 15 -19.00 -1.77 -0.93
C VAL A 15 -19.77 -1.01 0.13
N ARG A 16 -20.99 -1.47 0.42
CA ARG A 16 -21.73 -1.03 1.62
C ARG A 16 -21.12 -1.69 2.84
N LYS A 17 -20.45 -0.94 3.70
CA LYS A 17 -20.16 -1.35 5.07
C LYS A 17 -20.96 -0.49 6.03
N HIS A 18 -21.74 -1.15 6.89
CA HIS A 18 -22.55 -0.51 7.92
C HIS A 18 -21.65 0.13 8.98
N SER A 19 -21.46 1.44 8.89
CA SER A 19 -21.17 2.23 10.06
C SER A 19 -22.03 3.50 9.98
N LYS A 20 -22.68 3.84 11.08
CA LYS A 20 -23.68 4.92 11.16
C LYS A 20 -23.12 6.33 10.91
N THR A 21 -21.85 6.47 10.50
CA THR A 21 -21.15 7.76 10.50
C THR A 21 -20.32 8.08 9.27
N ILE A 22 -20.20 7.18 8.28
CA ILE A 22 -19.37 7.41 7.08
C ILE A 22 -20.26 7.31 5.85
N PHE A 23 -20.46 8.42 5.15
CA PHE A 23 -21.01 8.42 3.80
C PHE A 23 -19.87 8.22 2.81
N LEU A 24 -19.85 7.09 2.12
CA LEU A 24 -18.92 6.81 1.03
C LEU A 24 -19.64 7.12 -0.29
N GLU A 25 -19.30 8.24 -0.91
CA GLU A 25 -19.71 8.54 -2.27
C GLU A 25 -18.57 8.13 -3.21
N LEU A 26 -18.81 7.11 -4.03
CA LEU A 26 -17.82 6.59 -4.98
C LEU A 26 -18.03 7.27 -6.33
N PHE A 27 -17.08 8.12 -6.74
CA PHE A 27 -16.95 8.58 -8.11
C PHE A 27 -15.94 7.69 -8.83
N SER A 28 -16.38 7.05 -9.90
CA SER A 28 -15.53 6.20 -10.72
C SER A 28 -15.24 6.93 -12.04
N ILE A 29 -13.98 7.26 -12.29
CA ILE A 29 -13.52 7.63 -13.62
C ILE A 29 -12.90 6.37 -14.22
N SER A 30 -13.47 5.89 -15.34
CA SER A 30 -12.91 4.76 -16.07
C SER A 30 -11.63 5.21 -16.79
N SER A 31 -10.49 4.61 -16.44
CA SER A 31 -9.20 4.89 -17.08
C SER A 31 -9.18 4.50 -18.57
N SER A 32 -9.97 3.49 -18.97
CA SER A 32 -10.02 3.03 -20.37
C SER A 32 -10.51 4.07 -21.37
N SER A 33 -11.07 5.19 -20.92
CA SER A 33 -11.56 6.31 -21.75
C SER A 33 -11.06 7.68 -21.29
N SER A 34 -10.13 7.76 -20.34
CA SER A 34 -9.72 9.03 -19.75
C SER A 34 -8.26 9.34 -20.03
N THR A 35 -8.00 10.50 -20.62
CA THR A 35 -6.65 11.04 -20.76
C THR A 35 -6.09 11.46 -19.40
N GLN A 36 -4.77 11.55 -19.29
CA GLN A 36 -4.10 12.04 -18.09
C GLN A 36 -4.64 13.41 -17.65
N ASP A 37 -4.84 14.34 -18.59
CA ASP A 37 -5.33 15.68 -18.29
C ASP A 37 -6.72 15.67 -17.67
N LYS A 38 -7.60 14.78 -18.15
CA LYS A 38 -8.94 14.61 -17.59
C LYS A 38 -8.89 14.08 -16.16
N ILE A 39 -7.97 13.15 -15.87
CA ILE A 39 -7.77 12.64 -14.51
C ILE A 39 -7.24 13.75 -13.60
N LEU A 40 -6.26 14.53 -14.05
CA LEU A 40 -5.70 15.65 -13.30
C LEU A 40 -6.75 16.73 -13.00
N GLN A 41 -7.57 17.08 -13.99
CA GLN A 41 -8.66 18.05 -13.81
C GLN A 41 -9.69 17.58 -12.78
N GLU A 42 -10.03 16.29 -12.79
CA GLU A 42 -10.97 15.74 -11.80
C GLU A 42 -10.38 15.73 -10.39
N ILE A 43 -9.09 15.43 -10.24
CA ILE A 43 -8.42 15.52 -8.94
C ILE A 43 -8.45 16.97 -8.44
N GLU A 44 -8.24 17.95 -9.29
CA GLU A 44 -8.34 19.37 -8.90
C GLU A 44 -9.76 19.75 -8.45
N ASN A 45 -10.79 19.28 -9.14
CA ASN A 45 -12.18 19.48 -8.73
C ASN A 45 -12.45 18.87 -7.34
N LEU A 46 -11.94 17.63 -7.11
CA LEU A 46 -12.08 16.95 -5.82
C LEU A 46 -11.28 17.63 -4.69
N ASN A 47 -10.10 18.16 -5.01
CA ASN A 47 -9.31 18.94 -4.06
C ASN A 47 -10.05 20.20 -3.62
N ALA A 48 -10.69 20.89 -4.56
CA ALA A 48 -11.43 22.14 -4.31
C ALA A 48 -12.77 21.91 -3.58
N ASP A 49 -13.35 20.71 -3.64
CA ASP A 49 -14.64 20.42 -3.01
C ASP A 49 -14.50 20.25 -1.48
N PRO A 50 -15.09 21.14 -0.66
CA PRO A 50 -14.99 21.06 0.81
C PRO A 50 -15.73 19.86 1.42
N PHE A 51 -16.61 19.20 0.66
CA PHE A 51 -17.32 17.99 1.09
C PHE A 51 -16.55 16.70 0.79
N VAL A 52 -15.45 16.77 0.03
CA VAL A 52 -14.55 15.64 -0.21
C VAL A 52 -13.45 15.63 0.86
N HIS A 53 -13.45 14.59 1.69
CA HIS A 53 -12.50 14.46 2.81
C HIS A 53 -11.33 13.52 2.51
N GLY A 54 -11.42 12.72 1.44
CA GLY A 54 -10.36 11.81 1.04
C GLY A 54 -10.48 11.41 -0.42
N ILE A 55 -9.32 11.24 -1.06
CA ILE A 55 -9.18 10.86 -2.47
C ILE A 55 -8.31 9.61 -2.55
N ILE A 56 -8.76 8.60 -3.29
CA ILE A 56 -8.00 7.40 -3.62
C ILE A 56 -7.84 7.32 -5.13
N VAL A 57 -6.61 7.18 -5.59
CA VAL A 57 -6.28 6.82 -6.96
C VAL A 57 -5.90 5.36 -7.01
N GLN A 58 -6.78 4.52 -7.55
CA GLN A 58 -6.54 3.08 -7.63
C GLN A 58 -5.39 2.77 -8.57
N MET A 59 -4.35 2.15 -8.03
CA MET A 59 -3.19 1.71 -8.79
C MET A 59 -3.29 0.23 -9.20
N PRO A 60 -2.68 -0.19 -10.31
CA PRO A 60 -2.01 0.63 -11.33
C PRO A 60 -3.00 1.43 -12.20
N LEU A 61 -2.52 2.52 -12.80
CA LEU A 61 -3.27 3.24 -13.82
C LEU A 61 -3.04 2.57 -15.18
N ASP A 62 -4.12 2.24 -15.86
CA ASP A 62 -4.05 1.66 -17.20
C ASP A 62 -3.65 2.74 -18.24
N SER A 63 -2.95 2.32 -19.29
CA SER A 63 -2.68 3.20 -20.43
C SER A 63 -3.98 3.48 -21.22
N HIS A 64 -4.09 4.69 -21.76
CA HIS A 64 -5.17 5.06 -22.65
C HIS A 64 -4.64 5.13 -24.10
N GLU A 65 -5.21 4.34 -24.99
CA GLU A 65 -4.79 4.28 -26.40
C GLU A 65 -3.27 4.07 -26.59
N GLY A 66 -2.63 3.30 -25.69
CA GLY A 66 -1.19 3.05 -25.70
C GLY A 66 -0.34 4.18 -25.10
N ILE A 67 -0.94 5.26 -24.61
CA ILE A 67 -0.24 6.35 -23.94
C ILE A 67 -0.18 6.03 -22.44
N GLU A 68 1.03 5.92 -21.90
CA GLU A 68 1.25 5.67 -20.49
C GLU A 68 0.86 6.89 -19.64
N ILE A 69 0.04 6.67 -18.60
CA ILE A 69 -0.32 7.69 -17.64
C ILE A 69 0.78 7.80 -16.59
N ASN A 70 1.30 8.99 -16.37
CA ASN A 70 2.31 9.26 -15.35
C ASN A 70 1.68 9.19 -13.95
N SER A 71 1.76 8.02 -13.35
CA SER A 71 1.20 7.74 -12.01
C SER A 71 1.77 8.64 -10.91
N HIS A 72 3.04 9.04 -11.02
CA HIS A 72 3.66 9.93 -10.05
C HIS A 72 3.07 11.35 -10.14
N LEU A 73 2.82 11.85 -11.34
CA LEU A 73 2.19 13.15 -11.55
C LEU A 73 0.75 13.13 -11.02
N VAL A 74 0.00 12.07 -11.32
CA VAL A 74 -1.39 11.90 -10.90
C VAL A 74 -1.50 11.83 -9.38
N THR A 75 -0.74 10.98 -8.72
CA THR A 75 -0.79 10.84 -7.26
C THR A 75 -0.34 12.10 -6.53
N ASN A 76 0.67 12.82 -7.05
CA ASN A 76 1.12 14.09 -6.44
C ASN A 76 0.21 15.29 -6.73
N ARG A 77 -0.83 15.15 -7.56
CA ARG A 77 -1.87 16.17 -7.75
C ARG A 77 -2.90 16.18 -6.61
N ILE A 78 -2.99 15.08 -5.85
CA ILE A 78 -3.88 15.00 -4.69
C ILE A 78 -3.39 15.96 -3.61
N ASP A 79 -4.33 16.70 -3.00
CA ASP A 79 -4.04 17.47 -1.81
C ASP A 79 -3.53 16.53 -0.70
N PRO A 80 -2.35 16.78 -0.10
CA PRO A 80 -1.83 15.93 0.97
C PRO A 80 -2.79 15.70 2.14
N ASP A 81 -3.68 16.66 2.42
CA ASP A 81 -4.68 16.53 3.48
C ASP A 81 -5.90 15.70 3.06
N LYS A 82 -5.98 15.29 1.78
CA LYS A 82 -7.00 14.38 1.23
C LYS A 82 -6.40 13.06 0.71
N ASP A 83 -5.08 12.91 0.74
CA ASP A 83 -4.34 11.73 0.28
C ASP A 83 -4.37 10.61 1.31
N VAL A 84 -5.48 9.89 1.38
CA VAL A 84 -5.71 8.85 2.40
C VAL A 84 -4.87 7.59 2.21
N ASP A 85 -4.32 7.37 1.01
CA ASP A 85 -3.38 6.27 0.72
C ASP A 85 -1.91 6.67 0.95
N SER A 86 -1.67 7.97 1.26
CA SER A 86 -0.32 8.51 1.49
C SER A 86 0.64 8.26 0.32
N LEU A 87 0.16 8.50 -0.91
CA LEU A 87 0.93 8.30 -2.14
C LEU A 87 1.65 9.56 -2.61
N THR A 88 1.29 10.73 -2.08
CA THR A 88 1.98 12.00 -2.38
C THR A 88 3.39 11.98 -1.81
N THR A 89 4.32 12.62 -2.50
CA THR A 89 5.71 12.78 -2.03
C THR A 89 5.76 13.46 -0.65
N ILE A 90 4.83 14.38 -0.38
CA ILE A 90 4.74 15.08 0.91
C ILE A 90 4.42 14.10 2.03
N ASN A 91 3.36 13.29 1.90
CA ASN A 91 2.97 12.34 2.95
C ASN A 91 3.99 11.21 3.10
N GLN A 92 4.55 10.70 2.01
CA GLN A 92 5.65 9.74 2.06
C GLN A 92 6.90 10.33 2.76
N GLY A 93 7.21 11.59 2.50
CA GLY A 93 8.26 12.34 3.20
C GLY A 93 7.99 12.45 4.70
N LYS A 94 6.76 12.73 5.11
CA LYS A 94 6.34 12.75 6.52
C LYS A 94 6.59 11.39 7.19
N VAL A 95 6.13 10.29 6.58
CA VAL A 95 6.37 8.93 7.09
C VAL A 95 7.87 8.63 7.17
N ALA A 96 8.65 8.99 6.14
CA ALA A 96 10.10 8.75 6.10
C ALA A 96 10.85 9.51 7.21
N THR A 97 10.36 10.67 7.63
CA THR A 97 10.96 11.52 8.67
C THR A 97 10.35 11.33 10.06
N GLY A 98 9.42 10.38 10.23
CA GLY A 98 8.81 10.06 11.53
C GLY A 98 7.65 10.98 11.94
N VAL A 99 7.14 11.78 11.02
CA VAL A 99 5.93 12.62 11.24
C VAL A 99 4.70 11.74 11.04
N LEU A 100 4.39 10.92 12.06
CA LEU A 100 3.35 9.88 11.98
C LEU A 100 1.93 10.37 12.33
N ASN A 101 1.75 11.65 12.65
CA ASN A 101 0.43 12.28 12.81
C ASN A 101 -0.19 12.73 11.48
N SER A 102 0.24 12.12 10.37
CA SER A 102 -0.27 12.30 9.02
C SER A 102 -0.93 11.03 8.51
N PHE A 103 -1.43 11.04 7.26
CA PHE A 103 -1.90 9.81 6.62
C PHE A 103 -0.75 8.82 6.48
N ILE A 104 -0.99 7.59 6.93
CA ILE A 104 -0.07 6.46 6.79
C ILE A 104 -0.70 5.47 5.80
N PRO A 105 0.06 4.91 4.84
CA PRO A 105 -0.49 3.94 3.90
C PRO A 105 -1.15 2.76 4.62
N CYS A 106 -2.37 2.39 4.21
CA CYS A 106 -3.20 1.42 4.93
C CYS A 106 -2.56 0.04 5.07
N THR A 107 -1.98 -0.51 3.99
CA THR A 107 -1.33 -1.83 4.04
C THR A 107 -0.11 -1.85 4.96
N PRO A 108 0.81 -0.89 4.91
CA PRO A 108 1.89 -0.75 5.89
C PRO A 108 1.43 -0.64 7.34
N ALA A 109 0.40 0.16 7.60
CA ALA A 109 -0.19 0.27 8.93
C ALA A 109 -0.74 -1.08 9.42
N GLY A 110 -1.48 -1.79 8.56
CA GLY A 110 -2.01 -3.13 8.85
C GLY A 110 -0.90 -4.15 9.11
N CYS A 111 0.20 -4.11 8.36
CA CYS A 111 1.37 -4.97 8.61
C CYS A 111 1.94 -4.71 10.01
N LEU A 112 2.13 -3.45 10.38
CA LEU A 112 2.65 -3.09 11.71
C LEU A 112 1.70 -3.53 12.83
N ASP A 113 0.39 -3.36 12.64
CA ASP A 113 -0.63 -3.81 13.61
C ASP A 113 -0.59 -5.32 13.82
N LEU A 114 -0.51 -6.11 12.75
CA LEU A 114 -0.39 -7.57 12.84
C LEU A 114 0.89 -8.01 13.57
N ILE A 115 2.01 -7.33 13.28
CA ILE A 115 3.28 -7.58 13.98
C ILE A 115 3.13 -7.29 15.48
N LYS A 116 2.52 -6.15 15.86
CA LYS A 116 2.27 -5.82 17.26
C LYS A 116 1.34 -6.82 17.95
N GLN A 117 0.29 -7.27 17.26
CA GLN A 117 -0.65 -8.27 17.78
C GLN A 117 -0.01 -9.66 17.97
N SER A 118 1.05 -9.99 17.24
CA SER A 118 1.78 -11.25 17.44
C SER A 118 2.55 -11.30 18.76
N GLY A 119 2.71 -10.17 19.45
CA GLY A 119 3.45 -10.08 20.72
C GLY A 119 4.96 -10.03 20.57
N VAL A 120 5.51 -9.98 19.33
CA VAL A 120 6.96 -9.84 19.14
C VAL A 120 7.41 -8.46 19.61
N LYS A 121 8.53 -8.40 20.35
CA LYS A 121 9.14 -7.13 20.73
C LYS A 121 9.78 -6.48 19.51
N LEU A 122 9.33 -5.29 19.13
CA LEU A 122 9.87 -4.55 17.99
C LEU A 122 11.21 -3.90 18.30
N GLU A 123 11.35 -3.33 19.51
CA GLU A 123 12.58 -2.67 19.96
C GLU A 123 13.78 -3.61 19.90
N GLY A 124 14.76 -3.27 19.09
CA GLY A 124 15.97 -4.05 18.88
C GLY A 124 15.80 -5.29 18.00
N ALA A 125 14.58 -5.61 17.53
CA ALA A 125 14.34 -6.73 16.63
C ALA A 125 15.07 -6.55 15.29
N ASN A 126 15.54 -7.65 14.72
CA ASN A 126 16.05 -7.66 13.35
C ASN A 126 14.90 -7.91 12.39
N ALA A 127 14.46 -6.86 11.70
CA ALA A 127 13.39 -6.90 10.72
C ALA A 127 13.94 -6.94 9.29
N VAL A 128 13.39 -7.82 8.47
CA VAL A 128 13.71 -7.92 7.05
C VAL A 128 12.46 -7.63 6.23
N VAL A 129 12.54 -6.68 5.32
CA VAL A 129 11.48 -6.32 4.39
C VAL A 129 11.91 -6.67 2.97
N ILE A 130 11.18 -7.59 2.33
CA ILE A 130 11.43 -7.99 0.94
C ILE A 130 10.47 -7.23 0.03
N GLY A 131 11.02 -6.31 -0.74
CA GLY A 131 10.31 -5.37 -1.61
C GLY A 131 10.56 -3.93 -1.20
N ARG A 132 10.53 -3.03 -2.20
CA ARG A 132 10.77 -1.59 -2.02
C ARG A 132 9.79 -0.73 -2.81
N SER A 133 8.57 -1.22 -2.96
CA SER A 133 7.51 -0.43 -3.59
C SER A 133 7.18 0.79 -2.73
N LYS A 134 6.79 1.89 -3.38
CA LYS A 134 6.37 3.12 -2.69
C LYS A 134 5.09 2.92 -1.87
N ILE A 135 4.29 1.91 -2.23
CA ILE A 135 2.97 1.67 -1.63
C ILE A 135 3.08 0.79 -0.37
N VAL A 136 3.99 -0.19 -0.34
CA VAL A 136 4.09 -1.15 0.77
C VAL A 136 5.50 -1.24 1.34
N GLY A 137 6.49 -1.69 0.56
CA GLY A 137 7.81 -2.05 1.07
C GLY A 137 8.53 -0.89 1.75
N THR A 138 8.63 0.25 1.09
CA THR A 138 9.28 1.44 1.65
C THR A 138 8.57 1.96 2.91
N PRO A 139 7.24 2.18 2.92
CA PRO A 139 6.57 2.66 4.13
C PRO A 139 6.64 1.66 5.29
N VAL A 140 6.52 0.35 5.06
CA VAL A 140 6.69 -0.67 6.13
C VAL A 140 8.08 -0.56 6.76
N THR A 141 9.12 -0.42 5.93
CA THR A 141 10.50 -0.22 6.40
C THR A 141 10.60 0.98 7.35
N GLN A 142 9.99 2.10 6.99
CA GLN A 142 10.00 3.30 7.83
C GLN A 142 9.22 3.09 9.12
N LEU A 143 8.02 2.50 9.06
CA LEU A 143 7.22 2.24 10.25
C LEU A 143 7.93 1.32 11.24
N LEU A 144 8.59 0.27 10.78
CA LEU A 144 9.37 -0.64 11.63
C LEU A 144 10.56 0.09 12.26
N LYS A 145 11.27 0.92 11.50
CA LYS A 145 12.37 1.75 11.98
C LYS A 145 11.91 2.73 13.07
N TRP A 146 10.75 3.37 12.90
CA TRP A 146 10.17 4.28 13.90
C TRP A 146 9.53 3.55 15.10
N ASN A 147 9.54 2.21 15.10
CA ASN A 147 9.23 1.37 16.26
C ASN A 147 10.49 0.65 16.76
N ASP A 148 11.65 1.25 16.57
CA ASP A 148 12.96 0.85 17.12
C ASP A 148 13.49 -0.53 16.64
N ALA A 149 13.01 -1.03 15.49
CA ALA A 149 13.57 -2.20 14.85
C ALA A 149 14.79 -1.84 13.98
N THR A 150 15.77 -2.74 13.91
CA THR A 150 16.83 -2.68 12.91
C THR A 150 16.31 -3.29 11.61
N VAL A 151 16.24 -2.51 10.52
CA VAL A 151 15.55 -2.93 9.31
C VAL A 151 16.50 -3.11 8.13
N THR A 152 16.49 -4.30 7.55
CA THR A 152 17.15 -4.60 6.27
C THR A 152 16.11 -4.67 5.16
N THR A 153 16.25 -3.84 4.13
CA THR A 153 15.40 -3.88 2.93
C THR A 153 16.07 -4.69 1.82
N CYS A 154 15.40 -5.74 1.35
CA CYS A 154 15.86 -6.61 0.28
C CYS A 154 15.05 -6.36 -1.02
N HIS A 155 15.70 -6.56 -2.15
CA HIS A 155 15.11 -6.36 -3.48
C HIS A 155 15.77 -7.30 -4.51
N SER A 156 15.36 -7.26 -5.76
CA SER A 156 15.83 -8.16 -6.84
C SER A 156 17.33 -8.16 -7.09
N LYS A 157 18.10 -7.21 -6.55
CA LYS A 157 19.56 -7.13 -6.66
C LYS A 157 20.27 -7.48 -5.35
N THR A 158 19.53 -7.86 -4.31
CA THR A 158 20.12 -8.25 -3.02
C THR A 158 20.83 -9.59 -3.16
N GLN A 159 22.09 -9.63 -2.76
CA GLN A 159 22.88 -10.85 -2.70
C GLN A 159 22.65 -11.57 -1.37
N ASN A 160 22.83 -12.89 -1.35
CA ASN A 160 22.68 -13.74 -0.17
C ASN A 160 21.35 -13.55 0.59
N LEU A 161 20.24 -13.46 -0.14
CA LEU A 161 18.92 -13.25 0.44
C LEU A 161 18.59 -14.28 1.53
N LYS A 162 18.95 -15.57 1.32
CA LYS A 162 18.75 -16.64 2.31
C LYS A 162 19.41 -16.31 3.63
N GLY A 163 20.68 -15.88 3.60
CA GLY A 163 21.43 -15.55 4.82
C GLY A 163 20.83 -14.38 5.58
N ILE A 164 20.27 -13.38 4.86
CA ILE A 164 19.60 -12.26 5.48
C ILE A 164 18.28 -12.69 6.10
N VAL A 165 17.43 -13.43 5.37
CA VAL A 165 16.11 -13.90 5.84
C VAL A 165 16.26 -14.81 7.06
N SER A 166 17.27 -15.67 7.11
CA SER A 166 17.47 -16.61 8.21
C SER A 166 17.81 -15.96 9.56
N GLN A 167 18.14 -14.67 9.57
CA GLN A 167 18.43 -13.92 10.79
C GLN A 167 17.25 -13.06 11.26
N ALA A 168 16.16 -13.00 10.47
CA ALA A 168 15.03 -12.11 10.74
C ALA A 168 14.19 -12.61 11.93
N ASP A 169 13.93 -11.74 12.89
CA ASP A 169 12.90 -11.92 13.93
C ASP A 169 11.52 -11.56 13.35
N ILE A 170 11.50 -10.62 12.43
CA ILE A 170 10.31 -10.13 11.71
C ILE A 170 10.63 -10.15 10.22
N LEU A 171 9.83 -10.86 9.43
CA LEU A 171 9.95 -10.92 7.98
C LEU A 171 8.67 -10.37 7.34
N VAL A 172 8.79 -9.31 6.56
CA VAL A 172 7.69 -8.78 5.74
C VAL A 172 7.99 -9.02 4.26
N VAL A 173 7.11 -9.75 3.57
CA VAL A 173 7.23 -10.05 2.15
C VAL A 173 6.22 -9.23 1.34
N ALA A 174 6.70 -8.32 0.51
CA ALA A 174 5.89 -7.35 -0.24
C ALA A 174 6.27 -7.32 -1.75
N ILE A 175 6.34 -8.52 -2.38
CA ILE A 175 6.77 -8.67 -3.78
C ILE A 175 5.72 -9.30 -4.70
N GLY A 176 4.59 -9.79 -4.14
CA GLY A 176 3.52 -10.39 -4.94
C GLY A 176 3.95 -11.64 -5.75
N GLN A 177 4.92 -12.40 -5.25
CA GLN A 177 5.37 -13.66 -5.85
C GLN A 177 5.06 -14.82 -4.92
N PRO A 178 4.17 -15.74 -5.32
CA PRO A 178 3.79 -16.87 -4.49
C PRO A 178 4.99 -17.81 -4.26
N GLN A 179 5.07 -18.36 -3.03
CA GLN A 179 6.07 -19.35 -2.64
C GLN A 179 7.55 -18.93 -2.85
N PHE A 180 7.81 -17.62 -2.89
CA PHE A 180 9.17 -17.10 -3.12
C PHE A 180 10.14 -17.39 -1.98
N ILE A 181 9.65 -17.42 -0.72
CA ILE A 181 10.46 -17.70 0.46
C ILE A 181 10.16 -19.12 0.96
N PRO A 182 11.11 -20.07 0.81
CA PRO A 182 10.97 -21.40 1.40
C PRO A 182 10.95 -21.33 2.94
N GLY A 183 10.10 -22.12 3.58
CA GLY A 183 10.02 -22.20 5.04
C GLY A 183 11.36 -22.55 5.71
N SER A 184 12.24 -23.29 5.03
CA SER A 184 13.59 -23.63 5.50
C SER A 184 14.55 -22.44 5.62
N TRP A 185 14.18 -21.26 5.08
CA TRP A 185 14.96 -20.02 5.26
C TRP A 185 14.55 -19.24 6.50
N ILE A 186 13.37 -19.53 7.05
CA ILE A 186 12.77 -18.74 8.12
C ILE A 186 13.33 -19.20 9.47
N LYS A 187 13.79 -18.23 10.27
CA LYS A 187 14.22 -18.46 11.64
C LYS A 187 13.06 -19.00 12.48
N THR A 188 13.31 -20.02 13.28
CA THR A 188 12.30 -20.54 14.21
C THR A 188 11.82 -19.43 15.16
N GLY A 189 10.51 -19.26 15.28
CA GLY A 189 9.90 -18.22 16.09
C GLY A 189 9.81 -16.84 15.41
N ALA A 190 10.26 -16.67 14.18
CA ALA A 190 10.09 -15.43 13.44
C ALA A 190 8.63 -15.16 13.13
N VAL A 191 8.22 -13.88 13.20
CA VAL A 191 6.93 -13.40 12.71
C VAL A 191 7.02 -13.11 11.23
N VAL A 192 6.13 -13.70 10.43
CA VAL A 192 6.11 -13.53 8.97
C VAL A 192 4.81 -12.84 8.56
N ILE A 193 4.92 -11.73 7.84
CA ILE A 193 3.80 -11.02 7.22
C ILE A 193 3.96 -11.11 5.70
N ASP A 194 3.01 -11.75 5.03
CA ASP A 194 2.90 -11.71 3.58
C ASP A 194 1.88 -10.63 3.17
N ALA A 195 2.38 -9.55 2.60
CA ALA A 195 1.58 -8.45 2.08
C ALA A 195 1.37 -8.55 0.56
N GLY A 196 1.81 -9.64 -0.06
CA GLY A 196 1.64 -9.89 -1.49
C GLY A 196 0.22 -10.36 -1.83
N ILE A 197 -0.33 -9.85 -2.93
CA ILE A 197 -1.57 -10.39 -3.52
C ILE A 197 -1.18 -11.26 -4.69
N ASN A 198 -1.57 -12.54 -4.66
CA ASN A 198 -1.26 -13.52 -5.68
C ASN A 198 -2.53 -14.21 -6.15
N PHE A 199 -2.68 -14.37 -7.46
CA PHE A 199 -3.71 -15.19 -8.07
C PHE A 199 -3.09 -16.50 -8.53
N ILE A 200 -3.52 -17.61 -7.95
CA ILE A 200 -3.13 -18.96 -8.39
C ILE A 200 -4.33 -19.56 -9.10
N PRO A 201 -4.17 -20.09 -10.32
CA PRO A 201 -5.26 -20.79 -11.01
C PRO A 201 -5.77 -21.95 -10.14
N ASP A 202 -7.05 -21.93 -9.81
CA ASP A 202 -7.69 -23.03 -9.09
C ASP A 202 -8.03 -24.14 -10.09
N SER A 203 -7.26 -25.22 -10.07
CA SER A 203 -7.46 -26.40 -10.94
C SER A 203 -8.81 -27.12 -10.70
N TYR A 204 -9.48 -26.84 -9.60
CA TYR A 204 -10.79 -27.43 -9.25
C TYR A 204 -11.99 -26.56 -9.69
N LYS A 205 -11.79 -25.30 -10.02
CA LYS A 205 -12.85 -24.43 -10.54
C LYS A 205 -12.79 -24.31 -12.04
N LYS A 206 -13.82 -24.81 -12.74
CA LYS A 206 -13.98 -24.69 -14.20
C LYS A 206 -14.05 -23.24 -14.73
N SER A 207 -14.13 -22.26 -13.86
CA SER A 207 -14.13 -20.83 -14.17
C SER A 207 -12.91 -20.14 -13.54
N GLY A 208 -11.73 -20.34 -14.05
CA GLY A 208 -10.44 -19.82 -13.54
C GLY A 208 -10.41 -18.35 -13.07
N LYS A 209 -11.25 -18.01 -12.11
CA LYS A 209 -11.25 -16.72 -11.37
C LYS A 209 -11.63 -16.98 -9.92
#